data_bab891bbb8f5d5fb2c927139250cfcb2
#
_entry.id   bab891bbb8f5d5fb2c927139250cfcb2
#
_cell.length_a   1.000
_cell.length_b   1.000
_cell.length_c   1.000
_cell.angle_alpha   90.00
_cell.angle_beta   90.00
_cell.angle_gamma   90.00
#
_symmetry.space_group_name_H-M   'P 1'
#
loop_
_entity.id
_entity.type
_entity.pdbx_description
1 polymer ?
#
loop_
_entity_poly.entity_id
_entity_poly.type
_entity_poly.pdbx_seq_one_letter_code
_entity_poly.pdbx_strand_id
1 'polypeptide(L)'
;KMGKYDSYVNAEGVRISKVTGKPLKKYNKVNKAYWAAREGKAVVGIQQPIVETDPLIEELKSYYNEEELKGIIGLKKDAPPVELVHITPKKKTSLDEGNTGFLIASDWHADEVVKSSTVLGKNEYNKDIAEKRITNFFANAAYMIKKKPVDNLVIGLIGDMIGGYIHPELEQTNSMSPMRGVNFVKNLIISGLKYLHDQLPELEKITVIGICGNHSRTTKKMQFSNGFEMNYEYFMYKDIEHTLTLMGLTKFSFIIPESEFAYIDVYGKKVLFAH
;
A
#
# COMPACT_ATOMS: atom_id res chain seq x y z
N LYS A 1 -7.66 29.93 21.97
CA LYS A 1 -7.79 28.58 22.55
C LYS A 1 -6.48 27.86 22.34
N MET A 2 -5.67 27.68 23.41
CA MET A 2 -4.42 26.88 23.34
C MET A 2 -4.75 25.44 23.05
N GLY A 3 -4.07 24.85 22.05
CA GLY A 3 -4.29 23.48 21.64
C GLY A 3 -3.81 22.47 22.68
N LYS A 4 -4.46 21.31 22.77
CA LYS A 4 -4.20 20.19 23.70
C LYS A 4 -2.77 19.64 23.68
N TYR A 5 -1.91 20.12 22.77
CA TYR A 5 -0.55 19.63 22.51
C TYR A 5 0.55 20.70 22.67
N ASP A 6 0.25 21.86 23.20
CA ASP A 6 1.27 22.88 23.48
C ASP A 6 2.24 22.40 24.57
N SER A 7 3.49 22.17 24.19
CA SER A 7 4.55 21.70 25.08
C SER A 7 5.88 22.36 24.72
N TYR A 8 6.80 22.44 25.66
CA TYR A 8 8.18 22.88 25.46
C TYR A 8 9.16 21.88 26.08
N VAL A 9 10.42 21.94 25.72
CA VAL A 9 11.49 21.11 26.30
C VAL A 9 12.26 21.98 27.29
N ASN A 10 12.41 21.52 28.53
CA ASN A 10 13.20 22.24 29.55
C ASN A 10 14.71 22.02 29.36
N ALA A 11 15.53 22.68 30.14
CA ALA A 11 16.99 22.61 30.07
C ALA A 11 17.55 21.19 30.31
N GLU A 12 16.79 20.31 30.92
CA GLU A 12 17.14 18.91 31.19
C GLU A 12 16.66 17.94 30.05
N GLY A 13 16.09 18.48 28.96
CA GLY A 13 15.59 17.72 27.84
C GLY A 13 14.26 17.01 28.08
N VAL A 14 13.51 17.40 29.09
CA VAL A 14 12.19 16.84 29.44
C VAL A 14 11.08 17.68 28.80
N ARG A 15 10.17 17.04 28.11
CA ARG A 15 9.02 17.70 27.48
C ARG A 15 7.95 18.00 28.53
N ILE A 16 7.64 19.27 28.71
CA ILE A 16 6.70 19.78 29.69
C ILE A 16 5.45 20.29 29.01
N SER A 17 4.27 19.93 29.50
CA SER A 17 3.01 20.49 29.03
C SER A 17 2.89 21.96 29.42
N LYS A 18 2.66 22.85 28.47
CA LYS A 18 2.40 24.28 28.74
C LYS A 18 1.09 24.50 29.49
N VAL A 19 0.18 23.53 29.44
CA VAL A 19 -1.13 23.62 30.11
C VAL A 19 -1.05 23.20 31.57
N THR A 20 -0.26 22.16 31.90
CA THR A 20 -0.24 21.57 33.24
C THR A 20 1.07 21.80 34.00
N GLY A 21 2.11 22.30 33.34
CA GLY A 21 3.47 22.45 33.90
C GLY A 21 4.15 21.13 34.28
N LYS A 22 3.54 19.98 33.96
CA LYS A 22 4.04 18.65 34.35
C LYS A 22 4.72 17.91 33.21
N PRO A 23 5.72 17.04 33.49
CA PRO A 23 6.32 16.19 32.49
C PRO A 23 5.30 15.27 31.79
N LEU A 24 5.36 15.19 30.49
CA LEU A 24 4.54 14.26 29.69
C LEU A 24 5.13 12.85 29.81
N LYS A 25 4.62 12.07 30.76
CA LYS A 25 5.19 10.77 31.21
C LYS A 25 5.42 9.71 30.11
N LYS A 26 4.79 9.79 28.97
CA LYS A 26 4.80 8.73 27.96
C LYS A 26 5.85 8.87 26.85
N TYR A 27 6.62 9.98 26.81
CA TYR A 27 7.49 10.26 25.64
C TYR A 27 9.00 10.33 25.97
N ASN A 28 9.42 10.15 27.19
CA ASN A 28 10.78 10.51 27.60
C ASN A 28 11.91 9.56 27.16
N LYS A 29 11.66 8.28 26.86
CA LYS A 29 12.73 7.36 26.44
C LYS A 29 12.93 7.30 24.91
N VAL A 30 11.87 7.30 24.13
CA VAL A 30 11.92 7.23 22.67
C VAL A 30 12.43 8.53 22.05
N ASN A 31 12.06 9.68 22.63
CA ASN A 31 12.49 10.98 22.12
C ASN A 31 13.97 11.28 22.30
N LYS A 32 14.62 10.80 23.36
CA LYS A 32 16.05 11.07 23.61
C LYS A 32 16.96 10.43 22.57
N ALA A 33 16.63 9.19 22.16
CA ALA A 33 17.36 8.48 21.10
C ALA A 33 17.06 9.08 19.68
N TYR A 34 15.83 9.47 19.43
CA TYR A 34 15.43 10.10 18.16
C TYR A 34 16.12 11.45 17.93
N TRP A 35 16.18 12.30 18.97
CA TRP A 35 16.84 13.61 18.85
C TRP A 35 18.36 13.52 18.87
N ALA A 36 18.94 12.56 19.61
CA ALA A 36 20.39 12.31 19.58
C ALA A 36 20.87 11.83 18.19
N ALA A 37 20.08 10.98 17.53
CA ALA A 37 20.35 10.55 16.16
C ALA A 37 20.25 11.69 15.13
N ARG A 38 19.35 12.64 15.35
CA ARG A 38 19.16 13.81 14.47
C ARG A 38 20.23 14.87 14.64
N GLU A 39 20.89 14.93 15.80
CA GLU A 39 22.00 15.86 16.10
C GLU A 39 23.37 15.29 15.77
N GLY A 40 23.47 14.10 15.12
CA GLY A 40 24.73 13.47 14.74
C GLY A 40 25.65 13.08 15.92
N LYS A 41 25.10 13.01 17.15
CA LYS A 41 25.85 12.54 18.33
C LYS A 41 25.84 11.03 18.36
N ALA A 42 27.01 10.42 18.22
CA ALA A 42 27.19 8.97 18.38
C ALA A 42 26.67 8.50 19.74
N VAL A 43 25.65 7.65 19.75
CA VAL A 43 25.20 6.94 20.95
C VAL A 43 26.15 5.76 21.16
N VAL A 44 27.12 5.95 22.04
CA VAL A 44 28.01 4.87 22.49
C VAL A 44 27.19 3.89 23.31
N GLY A 45 27.12 2.64 22.82
CA GLY A 45 26.91 1.44 23.60
C GLY A 45 25.61 1.35 24.37
N ILE A 46 24.48 1.15 23.69
CA ILE A 46 23.36 0.43 24.28
C ILE A 46 23.25 -0.90 23.53
N GLN A 47 23.80 -1.96 24.15
CA GLN A 47 23.27 -3.29 23.89
C GLN A 47 21.77 -3.20 24.22
N GLN A 48 20.93 -3.26 23.19
CA GLN A 48 19.50 -3.35 23.38
C GLN A 48 19.22 -4.67 24.10
N PRO A 49 18.62 -4.65 25.30
CA PRO A 49 17.90 -5.83 25.73
C PRO A 49 16.82 -6.06 24.69
N ILE A 50 16.68 -7.27 24.24
CA ILE A 50 15.58 -7.75 23.39
C ILE A 50 14.30 -7.19 24.03
N VAL A 51 13.67 -6.22 23.39
CA VAL A 51 12.43 -5.64 23.88
C VAL A 51 11.35 -6.68 23.64
N GLU A 52 10.96 -7.35 24.69
CA GLU A 52 9.93 -8.39 24.68
C GLU A 52 8.51 -7.87 24.39
N THR A 53 8.33 -6.58 24.14
CA THR A 53 7.00 -6.04 23.85
C THR A 53 7.07 -4.95 22.77
N ASP A 54 6.97 -5.38 21.53
CA ASP A 54 6.58 -4.48 20.42
C ASP A 54 5.15 -3.98 20.71
N PRO A 55 4.88 -2.65 20.74
CA PRO A 55 3.54 -2.11 20.97
C PRO A 55 2.49 -2.71 20.02
N LEU A 56 2.89 -3.10 18.82
CA LEU A 56 2.04 -3.80 17.85
C LEU A 56 1.63 -5.19 18.35
N ILE A 57 2.52 -5.90 19.03
CA ILE A 57 2.23 -7.23 19.60
C ILE A 57 1.23 -7.11 20.75
N GLU A 58 1.31 -6.07 21.57
CA GLU A 58 0.33 -5.83 22.65
C GLU A 58 -1.06 -5.48 22.08
N GLU A 59 -1.11 -4.75 20.99
CA GLU A 59 -2.37 -4.47 20.27
C GLU A 59 -2.94 -5.74 19.66
N LEU A 60 -2.11 -6.54 19.00
CA LEU A 60 -2.53 -7.80 18.36
C LEU A 60 -3.03 -8.84 19.38
N LYS A 61 -2.52 -8.86 20.61
CA LYS A 61 -3.01 -9.74 21.70
C LYS A 61 -4.50 -9.51 22.04
N SER A 62 -5.05 -8.36 21.71
CA SER A 62 -6.48 -8.10 21.91
C SER A 62 -7.38 -8.76 20.85
N TYR A 63 -6.81 -9.14 19.70
CA TYR A 63 -7.54 -9.68 18.54
C TYR A 63 -7.26 -11.15 18.26
N TYR A 64 -6.10 -11.69 18.71
CA TYR A 64 -5.62 -13.02 18.38
C TYR A 64 -5.24 -13.81 19.63
N ASN A 65 -5.48 -15.12 19.61
CA ASN A 65 -5.01 -16.01 20.68
C ASN A 65 -3.48 -16.26 20.59
N GLU A 66 -2.92 -16.90 21.63
CA GLU A 66 -1.47 -17.14 21.71
C GLU A 66 -0.89 -17.98 20.57
N GLU A 67 -1.66 -18.94 20.02
CA GLU A 67 -1.19 -19.80 18.91
C GLU A 67 -1.18 -19.03 17.60
N GLU A 68 -2.21 -18.23 17.35
CA GLU A 68 -2.29 -17.33 16.19
C GLU A 68 -1.17 -16.28 16.23
N LEU A 69 -0.92 -15.70 17.40
CA LEU A 69 0.20 -14.76 17.59
C LEU A 69 1.56 -15.39 17.37
N LYS A 70 1.78 -16.62 17.83
CA LYS A 70 3.04 -17.36 17.56
C LYS A 70 3.21 -17.63 16.07
N GLY A 71 2.13 -17.94 15.36
CA GLY A 71 2.12 -18.08 13.90
C GLY A 71 2.54 -16.77 13.21
N ILE A 72 1.93 -15.65 13.56
CA ILE A 72 2.23 -14.32 13.00
C ILE A 72 3.69 -13.90 13.30
N ILE A 73 4.17 -14.14 14.53
CA ILE A 73 5.56 -13.84 14.93
C ILE A 73 6.55 -14.79 14.25
N GLY A 74 6.19 -16.07 14.06
CA GLY A 74 6.99 -17.06 13.34
C GLY A 74 7.19 -16.66 11.87
N LEU A 75 6.12 -16.26 11.18
CA LEU A 75 6.16 -15.76 9.81
C LEU A 75 7.11 -14.55 9.65
N LYS A 76 7.20 -13.71 10.66
CA LYS A 76 8.13 -12.56 10.67
C LYS A 76 9.60 -12.95 10.74
N LYS A 77 9.93 -14.12 11.32
CA LYS A 77 11.31 -14.63 11.46
C LYS A 77 11.79 -15.39 10.23
N ASP A 78 10.87 -16.08 9.56
CA ASP A 78 11.18 -17.00 8.46
C ASP A 78 10.83 -16.40 7.09
N ALA A 79 10.31 -15.17 7.07
CA ALA A 79 10.02 -14.47 5.80
C ALA A 79 11.31 -14.31 4.99
N PRO A 80 11.32 -14.72 3.72
CA PRO A 80 12.47 -14.48 2.85
C PRO A 80 12.75 -12.97 2.81
N PRO A 81 14.04 -12.58 2.65
CA PRO A 81 14.40 -11.17 2.59
C PRO A 81 13.58 -10.51 1.47
N VAL A 82 12.79 -9.51 1.85
CA VAL A 82 11.99 -8.73 0.89
C VAL A 82 12.98 -8.02 -0.03
N GLU A 83 12.91 -8.32 -1.32
CA GLU A 83 13.72 -7.64 -2.33
C GLU A 83 13.26 -6.18 -2.41
N LEU A 84 14.09 -5.28 -1.89
CA LEU A 84 13.80 -3.85 -1.89
C LEU A 84 14.10 -3.26 -3.27
N VAL A 85 13.08 -2.79 -3.96
CA VAL A 85 13.29 -1.95 -5.13
C VAL A 85 13.74 -0.58 -4.67
N HIS A 86 14.98 -0.21 -5.03
CA HIS A 86 15.55 1.08 -4.73
C HIS A 86 15.27 2.05 -5.88
N ILE A 87 14.57 3.13 -5.58
CA ILE A 87 14.40 4.26 -6.50
C ILE A 87 15.44 5.32 -6.10
N THR A 88 16.46 5.46 -6.92
CA THR A 88 17.50 6.49 -6.72
C THR A 88 17.20 7.72 -7.57
N PRO A 89 17.46 8.93 -7.07
CA PRO A 89 17.31 10.14 -7.88
C PRO A 89 18.31 10.10 -9.05
N LYS A 90 17.87 10.50 -10.23
CA LYS A 90 18.82 10.81 -11.32
C LYS A 90 19.72 11.93 -10.82
N LYS A 91 21.06 11.78 -10.94
CA LYS A 91 22.00 12.86 -10.68
C LYS A 91 21.69 14.00 -11.66
N LYS A 92 20.90 14.97 -11.22
CA LYS A 92 20.74 16.24 -11.92
C LYS A 92 21.85 17.18 -11.45
N THR A 93 22.49 17.85 -12.39
CA THR A 93 23.53 18.87 -12.16
C THR A 93 22.93 20.20 -11.68
N SER A 94 21.66 20.29 -11.43
CA SER A 94 20.94 21.48 -10.92
C SER A 94 20.08 21.14 -9.69
N LEU A 95 19.77 22.16 -8.89
CA LEU A 95 19.09 22.14 -7.58
C LEU A 95 17.69 21.50 -7.53
N ASP A 96 17.19 20.94 -8.61
CA ASP A 96 15.93 20.18 -8.64
C ASP A 96 16.18 18.75 -8.16
N GLU A 97 15.78 18.46 -6.94
CA GLU A 97 15.65 17.10 -6.42
C GLU A 97 14.68 16.32 -7.30
N GLY A 98 15.05 15.10 -7.72
CA GLY A 98 14.18 14.21 -8.46
C GLY A 98 12.88 13.96 -7.70
N ASN A 99 11.76 13.78 -8.41
CA ASN A 99 10.47 13.52 -7.80
C ASN A 99 9.89 12.17 -8.26
N THR A 100 9.13 11.55 -7.37
CA THR A 100 8.43 10.29 -7.64
C THR A 100 6.93 10.52 -7.49
N GLY A 101 6.18 10.20 -8.55
CA GLY A 101 4.72 10.16 -8.51
C GLY A 101 4.24 8.83 -7.94
N PHE A 102 3.19 8.90 -7.10
CA PHE A 102 2.48 7.72 -6.63
C PHE A 102 1.05 7.75 -7.17
N LEU A 103 0.65 6.68 -7.83
CA LEU A 103 -0.71 6.45 -8.30
C LEU A 103 -1.26 5.24 -7.57
N ILE A 104 -2.24 5.43 -6.72
CA ILE A 104 -2.78 4.37 -5.86
C ILE A 104 -4.21 4.03 -6.28
N ALA A 105 -4.46 2.74 -6.47
CA ALA A 105 -5.76 2.15 -6.75
C ALA A 105 -6.06 1.06 -5.74
N SER A 106 -7.23 1.12 -5.11
CA SER A 106 -7.75 0.14 -4.15
C SER A 106 -9.27 0.13 -4.20
N ASP A 107 -9.89 -0.93 -3.70
CA ASP A 107 -11.32 -1.01 -3.41
C ASP A 107 -12.22 -0.65 -4.61
N TRP A 108 -11.87 -1.13 -5.78
CA TRP A 108 -12.70 -0.90 -6.96
C TRP A 108 -14.00 -1.71 -6.93
N HIS A 109 -13.96 -2.95 -6.37
CA HIS A 109 -15.12 -3.84 -6.31
C HIS A 109 -15.90 -3.84 -7.64
N ALA A 110 -15.19 -4.05 -8.75
CA ALA A 110 -15.69 -3.74 -10.09
C ALA A 110 -16.87 -4.63 -10.55
N ASP A 111 -17.14 -5.71 -9.83
CA ASP A 111 -18.25 -6.64 -10.02
C ASP A 111 -19.46 -6.34 -9.12
N GLU A 112 -19.33 -5.40 -8.16
CA GLU A 112 -20.42 -5.02 -7.25
C GLU A 112 -21.53 -4.26 -7.94
N VAL A 113 -22.77 -4.43 -7.44
CA VAL A 113 -23.94 -3.69 -7.90
C VAL A 113 -24.60 -2.94 -6.75
N VAL A 114 -24.64 -1.62 -6.86
CA VAL A 114 -25.42 -0.75 -5.98
C VAL A 114 -26.56 -0.14 -6.79
N LYS A 115 -27.80 -0.50 -6.45
CA LYS A 115 -28.98 0.08 -7.08
C LYS A 115 -29.36 1.40 -6.40
N SER A 116 -29.55 2.44 -7.16
CA SER A 116 -29.90 3.78 -6.66
C SER A 116 -31.15 3.76 -5.75
N SER A 117 -32.12 2.91 -6.09
CA SER A 117 -33.36 2.76 -5.30
C SER A 117 -33.13 2.20 -3.88
N THR A 118 -32.08 1.39 -3.66
CA THR A 118 -31.80 0.80 -2.34
C THR A 118 -31.05 1.74 -1.41
N VAL A 119 -30.51 2.84 -1.95
CA VAL A 119 -29.68 3.82 -1.21
C VAL A 119 -30.24 5.24 -1.33
N LEU A 120 -31.54 5.36 -1.46
CA LEU A 120 -32.27 6.65 -1.50
C LEU A 120 -31.76 7.61 -2.60
N GLY A 121 -31.33 7.09 -3.74
CA GLY A 121 -30.80 7.88 -4.85
C GLY A 121 -29.39 8.46 -4.63
N LYS A 122 -28.71 8.14 -3.54
CA LYS A 122 -27.41 8.73 -3.17
C LYS A 122 -26.23 8.11 -3.89
N ASN A 123 -26.37 6.90 -4.39
CA ASN A 123 -25.30 6.19 -5.11
C ASN A 123 -25.89 5.24 -6.14
N GLU A 124 -25.11 4.98 -7.16
CA GLU A 124 -25.30 3.90 -8.11
C GLU A 124 -23.93 3.36 -8.51
N TYR A 125 -23.83 2.04 -8.58
CA TYR A 125 -22.62 1.37 -9.03
C TYR A 125 -22.98 0.12 -9.82
N ASN A 126 -22.28 -0.09 -10.90
CA ASN A 126 -22.42 -1.25 -11.77
C ASN A 126 -21.17 -1.36 -12.66
N LYS A 127 -21.09 -2.42 -13.45
CA LYS A 127 -19.98 -2.70 -14.35
C LYS A 127 -19.61 -1.52 -15.26
N ASP A 128 -20.60 -0.85 -15.85
CA ASP A 128 -20.35 0.25 -16.81
C ASP A 128 -19.78 1.48 -16.11
N ILE A 129 -20.26 1.74 -14.91
CA ILE A 129 -19.72 2.80 -14.05
C ILE A 129 -18.31 2.46 -13.59
N ALA A 130 -18.06 1.21 -13.21
CA ALA A 130 -16.72 0.71 -12.86
C ALA A 130 -15.73 0.91 -14.02
N GLU A 131 -16.09 0.46 -15.22
CA GLU A 131 -15.27 0.62 -16.43
C GLU A 131 -14.93 2.09 -16.70
N LYS A 132 -15.94 2.97 -16.64
CA LYS A 132 -15.75 4.40 -16.83
C LYS A 132 -14.83 5.01 -15.76
N ARG A 133 -15.00 4.64 -14.49
CA ARG A 133 -14.17 5.16 -13.40
C ARG A 133 -12.73 4.70 -13.53
N ILE A 134 -12.50 3.43 -13.84
CA ILE A 134 -11.16 2.85 -14.01
C ILE A 134 -10.46 3.46 -15.24
N THR A 135 -11.17 3.61 -16.37
CA THR A 135 -10.63 4.28 -17.54
C THR A 135 -10.24 5.73 -17.24
N ASN A 136 -11.12 6.46 -16.56
CA ASN A 136 -10.85 7.85 -16.15
C ASN A 136 -9.69 7.97 -15.16
N PHE A 137 -9.49 6.98 -14.28
CA PHE A 137 -8.36 6.93 -13.36
C PHE A 137 -7.03 7.01 -14.11
N PHE A 138 -6.82 6.16 -15.12
CA PHE A 138 -5.59 6.16 -15.92
C PHE A 138 -5.47 7.40 -16.81
N ALA A 139 -6.57 7.85 -17.41
CA ALA A 139 -6.58 9.04 -18.24
C ALA A 139 -6.23 10.31 -17.44
N ASN A 140 -6.81 10.47 -16.25
CA ASN A 140 -6.51 11.59 -15.36
C ASN A 140 -5.08 11.51 -14.82
N ALA A 141 -4.56 10.31 -14.52
CA ALA A 141 -3.18 10.12 -14.11
C ALA A 141 -2.20 10.63 -15.19
N ALA A 142 -2.39 10.21 -16.45
CA ALA A 142 -1.58 10.69 -17.57
C ALA A 142 -1.66 12.22 -17.72
N TYR A 143 -2.86 12.79 -17.63
CA TYR A 143 -3.06 14.25 -17.69
C TYR A 143 -2.31 14.98 -16.57
N MET A 144 -2.42 14.50 -15.33
CA MET A 144 -1.76 15.13 -14.19
C MET A 144 -0.22 15.05 -14.29
N ILE A 145 0.31 13.89 -14.70
CA ILE A 145 1.75 13.69 -14.86
C ILE A 145 2.30 14.58 -16.00
N LYS A 146 1.57 14.74 -17.10
CA LYS A 146 1.93 15.69 -18.16
C LYS A 146 1.99 17.14 -17.68
N LYS A 147 1.08 17.51 -16.77
CA LYS A 147 1.05 18.86 -16.18
C LYS A 147 2.15 19.09 -15.14
N LYS A 148 2.50 18.04 -14.41
CA LYS A 148 3.54 18.06 -13.39
C LYS A 148 4.42 16.81 -13.57
N PRO A 149 5.43 16.89 -14.47
CA PRO A 149 6.28 15.75 -14.78
C PRO A 149 6.98 15.18 -13.54
N VAL A 150 7.13 13.87 -13.51
CA VAL A 150 7.84 13.13 -12.47
C VAL A 150 8.99 12.33 -13.09
N ASP A 151 10.04 12.09 -12.31
CA ASP A 151 11.19 11.30 -12.77
C ASP A 151 10.91 9.79 -12.68
N ASN A 152 10.12 9.40 -11.69
CA ASN A 152 9.71 8.01 -11.46
C ASN A 152 8.22 7.95 -11.21
N LEU A 153 7.59 6.84 -11.61
CA LEU A 153 6.19 6.57 -11.31
C LEU A 153 6.07 5.22 -10.60
N VAL A 154 5.41 5.23 -9.46
CA VAL A 154 5.01 4.02 -8.72
C VAL A 154 3.49 3.89 -8.79
N ILE A 155 3.01 2.76 -9.25
CA ILE A 155 1.58 2.43 -9.32
C ILE A 155 1.31 1.33 -8.29
N GLY A 156 0.54 1.64 -7.25
CA GLY A 156 0.06 0.67 -6.27
C GLY A 156 -1.34 0.18 -6.65
N LEU A 157 -1.47 -1.09 -6.97
CA LEU A 157 -2.73 -1.82 -7.08
C LEU A 157 -2.93 -2.53 -5.74
N ILE A 158 -3.66 -1.88 -4.83
CA ILE A 158 -3.69 -2.25 -3.41
C ILE A 158 -5.01 -2.96 -3.08
N GLY A 159 -5.23 -4.09 -3.73
CA GLY A 159 -6.30 -5.03 -3.41
C GLY A 159 -7.74 -4.55 -3.58
N ASP A 160 -8.63 -5.49 -3.41
CA ASP A 160 -10.09 -5.37 -3.53
C ASP A 160 -10.54 -4.76 -4.87
N MET A 161 -9.84 -5.19 -5.95
CA MET A 161 -10.21 -4.84 -7.32
C MET A 161 -11.56 -5.47 -7.72
N ILE A 162 -11.91 -6.60 -7.09
CA ILE A 162 -13.19 -7.28 -7.22
C ILE A 162 -13.83 -7.50 -5.85
N GLY A 163 -15.18 -7.53 -5.79
CA GLY A 163 -15.95 -7.84 -4.58
C GLY A 163 -15.89 -9.32 -4.19
N GLY A 164 -15.67 -10.21 -5.16
CA GLY A 164 -15.55 -11.65 -4.91
C GLY A 164 -16.78 -12.27 -4.27
N TYR A 165 -16.58 -13.42 -3.57
CA TYR A 165 -17.67 -14.20 -2.94
C TYR A 165 -17.38 -14.54 -1.47
N ILE A 166 -16.64 -13.68 -0.76
CA ILE A 166 -16.33 -13.92 0.65
C ILE A 166 -17.56 -13.82 1.56
N HIS A 167 -18.54 -13.00 1.15
CA HIS A 167 -19.85 -12.91 1.80
C HIS A 167 -20.91 -13.57 0.94
N PRO A 168 -21.81 -14.41 1.50
CA PRO A 168 -22.83 -15.13 0.73
C PRO A 168 -23.77 -14.22 -0.08
N GLU A 169 -24.01 -13.02 0.37
CA GLU A 169 -24.82 -12.02 -0.33
C GLU A 169 -24.18 -11.56 -1.65
N LEU A 170 -22.85 -11.49 -1.72
CA LEU A 170 -22.13 -11.04 -2.92
C LEU A 170 -22.29 -12.04 -4.08
N GLU A 171 -22.48 -13.33 -3.79
CA GLU A 171 -22.78 -14.33 -4.80
C GLU A 171 -24.09 -14.03 -5.56
N GLN A 172 -25.05 -13.41 -4.87
CA GLN A 172 -26.36 -13.06 -5.45
C GLN A 172 -26.40 -11.64 -6.01
N THR A 173 -25.61 -10.71 -5.47
CA THR A 173 -25.68 -9.28 -5.80
C THR A 173 -24.64 -8.82 -6.80
N ASN A 174 -23.50 -9.49 -6.88
CA ASN A 174 -22.48 -9.13 -7.86
C ASN A 174 -22.93 -9.37 -9.30
N SER A 175 -22.54 -8.49 -10.21
CA SER A 175 -22.89 -8.57 -11.63
C SER A 175 -22.14 -9.67 -12.39
N MET A 176 -21.06 -10.21 -11.81
CA MET A 176 -20.16 -11.18 -12.43
C MET A 176 -19.68 -12.19 -11.41
N SER A 177 -19.36 -13.41 -11.88
CA SER A 177 -18.57 -14.34 -11.08
C SER A 177 -17.14 -13.81 -10.86
N PRO A 178 -16.44 -14.23 -9.78
CA PRO A 178 -15.09 -13.75 -9.49
C PRO A 178 -14.12 -13.89 -10.66
N MET A 179 -14.16 -15.03 -11.38
CA MET A 179 -13.32 -15.26 -12.55
C MET A 179 -13.60 -14.29 -13.70
N ARG A 180 -14.86 -13.93 -13.93
CA ARG A 180 -15.24 -12.92 -14.93
C ARG A 180 -14.85 -11.53 -14.47
N GLY A 181 -15.01 -11.22 -13.18
CA GLY A 181 -14.58 -9.96 -12.57
C GLY A 181 -13.08 -9.76 -12.71
N VAL A 182 -12.29 -10.76 -12.35
CA VAL A 182 -10.82 -10.77 -12.53
C VAL A 182 -10.43 -10.49 -13.98
N ASN A 183 -11.01 -11.21 -14.93
CA ASN A 183 -10.68 -11.01 -16.35
C ASN A 183 -11.11 -9.63 -16.85
N PHE A 184 -12.24 -9.11 -16.37
CA PHE A 184 -12.72 -7.77 -16.70
C PHE A 184 -11.75 -6.70 -16.19
N VAL A 185 -11.40 -6.74 -14.92
CA VAL A 185 -10.48 -5.77 -14.27
C VAL A 185 -9.08 -5.88 -14.85
N LYS A 186 -8.57 -7.11 -15.07
CA LYS A 186 -7.29 -7.36 -15.72
C LYS A 186 -7.17 -6.62 -17.05
N ASN A 187 -8.17 -6.75 -17.91
CA ASN A 187 -8.15 -6.11 -19.23
C ASN A 187 -8.17 -4.58 -19.12
N LEU A 188 -8.89 -4.03 -18.16
CA LEU A 188 -8.90 -2.58 -17.89
C LEU A 188 -7.54 -2.10 -17.39
N ILE A 189 -6.90 -2.84 -16.48
CA ILE A 189 -5.56 -2.50 -15.98
C ILE A 189 -4.53 -2.57 -17.12
N ILE A 190 -4.52 -3.63 -17.92
CA ILE A 190 -3.61 -3.75 -19.06
C ILE A 190 -3.81 -2.57 -20.03
N SER A 191 -5.05 -2.27 -20.38
CA SER A 191 -5.37 -1.13 -21.25
C SER A 191 -4.92 0.20 -20.64
N GLY A 192 -5.13 0.39 -19.34
CA GLY A 192 -4.71 1.59 -18.62
C GLY A 192 -3.18 1.73 -18.55
N LEU A 193 -2.47 0.65 -18.23
CA LEU A 193 -1.00 0.65 -18.19
C LEU A 193 -0.42 0.91 -19.60
N LYS A 194 -0.98 0.25 -20.63
CA LYS A 194 -0.59 0.53 -22.02
C LYS A 194 -0.85 1.99 -22.36
N TYR A 195 -1.99 2.55 -22.00
CA TYR A 195 -2.29 3.96 -22.22
C TYR A 195 -1.26 4.87 -21.53
N LEU A 196 -0.88 4.61 -20.26
CA LEU A 196 0.17 5.36 -19.59
C LEU A 196 1.53 5.23 -20.31
N HIS A 197 1.87 4.02 -20.79
CA HIS A 197 3.08 3.80 -21.58
C HIS A 197 3.13 4.70 -22.81
N ASP A 198 2.04 4.76 -23.55
CA ASP A 198 1.95 5.51 -24.80
C ASP A 198 1.89 7.04 -24.56
N GLN A 199 1.26 7.46 -23.47
CA GLN A 199 1.06 8.87 -23.13
C GLN A 199 2.26 9.52 -22.41
N LEU A 200 3.16 8.72 -21.81
CA LEU A 200 4.28 9.17 -20.99
C LEU A 200 5.59 8.55 -21.51
N PRO A 201 6.00 8.89 -22.74
CA PRO A 201 7.21 8.30 -23.36
C PRO A 201 8.49 8.68 -22.61
N GLU A 202 8.52 9.83 -21.94
CA GLU A 202 9.66 10.34 -21.16
C GLU A 202 9.94 9.56 -19.87
N LEU A 203 8.94 8.83 -19.34
CA LEU A 203 9.16 7.93 -18.23
C LEU A 203 9.87 6.66 -18.71
N GLU A 204 11.09 6.44 -18.22
CA GLU A 204 11.90 5.27 -18.59
C GLU A 204 11.43 4.01 -17.84
N LYS A 205 10.99 4.18 -16.57
CA LYS A 205 10.59 3.08 -15.70
C LYS A 205 9.33 3.44 -14.90
N ILE A 206 8.40 2.49 -14.87
CA ILE A 206 7.20 2.53 -14.04
C ILE A 206 7.21 1.29 -13.15
N THR A 207 7.20 1.47 -11.84
CA THR A 207 7.10 0.36 -10.88
C THR A 207 5.63 0.10 -10.55
N VAL A 208 5.16 -1.12 -10.77
CA VAL A 208 3.80 -1.55 -10.42
C VAL A 208 3.88 -2.48 -9.23
N ILE A 209 3.14 -2.16 -8.18
CA ILE A 209 3.07 -2.97 -6.95
C ILE A 209 1.67 -3.56 -6.86
N GLY A 210 1.57 -4.89 -6.80
CA GLY A 210 0.31 -5.60 -6.65
C GLY A 210 0.19 -6.21 -5.25
N ILE A 211 -0.70 -5.67 -4.42
CA ILE A 211 -1.05 -6.22 -3.10
C ILE A 211 -2.44 -6.84 -3.21
N CYS A 212 -2.60 -8.06 -2.69
CA CYS A 212 -3.88 -8.74 -2.68
C CYS A 212 -4.81 -8.15 -1.63
N GLY A 213 -6.08 -7.97 -2.01
CA GLY A 213 -7.13 -7.61 -1.07
C GLY A 213 -7.74 -8.83 -0.37
N ASN A 214 -8.60 -8.57 0.58
CA ASN A 214 -9.28 -9.62 1.32
C ASN A 214 -10.54 -10.14 0.59
N HIS A 215 -11.15 -9.37 -0.29
CA HIS A 215 -12.36 -9.77 -1.04
C HIS A 215 -12.08 -10.79 -2.15
N SER A 216 -10.90 -10.75 -2.72
CA SER A 216 -10.49 -11.63 -3.82
C SER A 216 -9.98 -13.02 -3.38
N ARG A 217 -10.00 -13.34 -2.07
CA ARG A 217 -9.61 -14.67 -1.59
C ARG A 217 -10.62 -15.73 -1.98
N THR A 218 -10.14 -16.95 -2.22
CA THR A 218 -10.97 -18.12 -2.56
C THR A 218 -11.50 -18.85 -1.32
N THR A 219 -10.97 -18.53 -0.14
CA THR A 219 -11.31 -19.19 1.14
C THR A 219 -12.22 -18.33 1.99
N LYS A 220 -13.12 -18.96 2.76
CA LYS A 220 -14.02 -18.24 3.68
C LYS A 220 -13.27 -17.54 4.81
N LYS A 221 -12.18 -18.16 5.30
CA LYS A 221 -11.32 -17.58 6.32
C LYS A 221 -10.00 -17.17 5.70
N MET A 222 -9.43 -16.08 6.22
CA MET A 222 -8.11 -15.62 5.85
C MET A 222 -7.06 -16.68 6.16
N GLN A 223 -6.10 -16.87 5.27
CA GLN A 223 -4.97 -17.79 5.41
C GLN A 223 -3.69 -16.97 5.29
N PHE A 224 -2.84 -17.04 6.32
CA PHE A 224 -1.65 -16.20 6.38
C PHE A 224 -0.43 -16.82 5.72
N SER A 225 -0.30 -18.15 5.74
CA SER A 225 0.89 -18.85 5.22
C SER A 225 0.93 -18.99 3.70
N ASN A 226 -0.23 -19.08 3.07
CA ASN A 226 -0.40 -19.28 1.64
C ASN A 226 -1.55 -18.44 1.07
N GLY A 227 -1.86 -17.33 1.71
CA GLY A 227 -2.98 -16.46 1.33
C GLY A 227 -2.88 -15.98 -0.12
N PHE A 228 -1.67 -15.72 -0.61
CA PHE A 228 -1.42 -15.30 -1.99
C PHE A 228 -1.82 -16.37 -3.02
N GLU A 229 -1.53 -17.66 -2.75
CA GLU A 229 -1.94 -18.77 -3.64
C GLU A 229 -3.46 -18.94 -3.70
N MET A 230 -4.15 -18.55 -2.63
CA MET A 230 -5.60 -18.62 -2.50
C MET A 230 -6.29 -17.28 -2.79
N ASN A 231 -5.71 -16.47 -3.66
CA ASN A 231 -6.22 -15.14 -4.00
C ASN A 231 -6.23 -14.92 -5.52
N TYR A 232 -7.39 -14.56 -6.05
CA TYR A 232 -7.57 -14.29 -7.47
C TYR A 232 -6.72 -13.14 -7.97
N GLU A 233 -6.48 -12.11 -7.15
CA GLU A 233 -5.71 -10.94 -7.55
C GLU A 233 -4.23 -11.24 -7.69
N TYR A 234 -3.66 -12.17 -6.90
CA TYR A 234 -2.29 -12.60 -7.10
C TYR A 234 -2.06 -13.12 -8.53
N PHE A 235 -2.91 -14.05 -8.97
CA PHE A 235 -2.85 -14.57 -10.32
C PHE A 235 -3.12 -13.49 -11.38
N MET A 236 -4.06 -12.58 -11.10
CA MET A 236 -4.37 -11.47 -11.99
C MET A 236 -3.14 -10.58 -12.21
N TYR A 237 -2.44 -10.20 -11.13
CA TYR A 237 -1.25 -9.36 -11.22
C TYR A 237 -0.11 -10.07 -11.94
N LYS A 238 0.10 -11.38 -11.69
CA LYS A 238 1.09 -12.20 -12.41
C LYS A 238 0.77 -12.32 -13.90
N ASP A 239 -0.49 -12.44 -14.25
CA ASP A 239 -0.93 -12.51 -15.65
C ASP A 239 -0.80 -11.15 -16.36
N ILE A 240 -1.04 -10.03 -15.65
CA ILE A 240 -0.76 -8.68 -16.15
C ILE A 240 0.74 -8.51 -16.44
N GLU A 241 1.61 -8.84 -15.48
CA GLU A 241 3.07 -8.81 -15.63
C GLU A 241 3.51 -9.59 -16.86
N HIS A 242 3.05 -10.84 -16.98
CA HIS A 242 3.37 -11.71 -18.11
C HIS A 242 2.87 -11.13 -19.44
N THR A 243 1.63 -10.64 -19.49
CA THR A 243 1.03 -10.08 -20.70
C THR A 243 1.80 -8.85 -21.19
N LEU A 244 2.15 -7.92 -20.30
CA LEU A 244 2.92 -6.73 -20.67
C LEU A 244 4.35 -7.09 -21.13
N THR A 245 4.94 -8.12 -20.54
CA THR A 245 6.25 -8.66 -20.98
C THR A 245 6.16 -9.22 -22.39
N LEU A 246 5.13 -10.03 -22.69
CA LEU A 246 4.89 -10.55 -24.04
C LEU A 246 4.62 -9.45 -25.08
N MET A 247 4.00 -8.35 -24.66
CA MET A 247 3.78 -7.17 -25.50
C MET A 247 5.05 -6.34 -25.72
N GLY A 248 6.18 -6.70 -25.10
CA GLY A 248 7.44 -5.96 -25.21
C GLY A 248 7.47 -4.64 -24.47
N LEU A 249 6.55 -4.43 -23.49
CA LEU A 249 6.45 -3.19 -22.71
C LEU A 249 7.44 -3.20 -21.55
N THR A 250 8.73 -3.10 -21.84
CA THR A 250 9.84 -3.31 -20.90
C THR A 250 10.03 -2.19 -19.86
N LYS A 251 9.31 -1.06 -19.98
CA LYS A 251 9.39 0.02 -18.98
C LYS A 251 8.69 -0.32 -17.67
N PHE A 252 7.83 -1.35 -17.64
CA PHE A 252 7.17 -1.79 -16.41
C PHE A 252 8.03 -2.77 -15.63
N SER A 253 8.13 -2.55 -14.31
CA SER A 253 8.74 -3.45 -13.35
C SER A 253 7.71 -3.78 -12.29
N PHE A 254 7.49 -5.06 -12.01
CA PHE A 254 6.45 -5.51 -11.08
C PHE A 254 7.05 -5.96 -9.75
N ILE A 255 6.34 -5.66 -8.66
CA ILE A 255 6.54 -6.21 -7.33
C ILE A 255 5.20 -6.81 -6.91
N ILE A 256 5.12 -8.13 -6.89
CA ILE A 256 3.92 -8.88 -6.52
C ILE A 256 4.36 -9.84 -5.40
N PRO A 257 4.28 -9.41 -4.14
CA PRO A 257 4.81 -10.17 -3.01
C PRO A 257 3.94 -11.39 -2.70
N GLU A 258 4.56 -12.42 -2.15
CA GLU A 258 3.87 -13.57 -1.54
C GLU A 258 3.41 -13.27 -0.11
N SER A 259 3.50 -12.03 0.32
CA SER A 259 3.07 -11.51 1.62
C SER A 259 1.98 -10.46 1.45
N GLU A 260 1.35 -10.08 2.56
CA GLU A 260 0.29 -9.05 2.58
C GLU A 260 0.81 -7.62 2.38
N PHE A 261 2.12 -7.46 2.25
CA PHE A 261 2.73 -6.13 2.12
C PHE A 261 4.01 -6.17 1.27
N ALA A 262 4.32 -5.01 0.69
CA ALA A 262 5.58 -4.73 0.00
C ALA A 262 6.22 -3.45 0.52
N TYR A 263 7.55 -3.40 0.46
CA TYR A 263 8.31 -2.19 0.76
C TYR A 263 9.11 -1.77 -0.46
N ILE A 264 9.20 -0.47 -0.68
CA ILE A 264 10.17 0.12 -1.59
C ILE A 264 10.98 1.19 -0.85
N ASP A 265 12.20 1.42 -1.30
CA ASP A 265 13.00 2.56 -0.84
C ASP A 265 12.89 3.69 -1.88
N VAL A 266 12.46 4.85 -1.42
CA VAL A 266 12.35 6.06 -2.26
C VAL A 266 13.20 7.15 -1.63
N TYR A 267 14.35 7.42 -2.23
CA TYR A 267 15.30 8.42 -1.73
C TYR A 267 15.74 8.21 -0.27
N GLY A 268 15.97 6.95 0.13
CA GLY A 268 16.35 6.58 1.50
C GLY A 268 15.19 6.52 2.49
N LYS A 269 13.94 6.66 2.00
CA LYS A 269 12.73 6.50 2.81
C LYS A 269 11.99 5.23 2.42
N LYS A 270 11.72 4.38 3.40
CA LYS A 270 10.91 3.16 3.17
C LYS A 270 9.44 3.53 3.07
N VAL A 271 8.81 3.10 2.00
CA VAL A 271 7.35 3.22 1.77
C VAL A 271 6.75 1.82 1.82
N LEU A 272 5.79 1.62 2.71
CA LEU A 272 5.04 0.38 2.86
C LEU A 272 3.76 0.45 2.03
N PHE A 273 3.45 -0.65 1.34
CA PHE A 273 2.19 -0.91 0.67
C PHE A 273 1.54 -2.12 1.33
N ALA A 274 0.31 -1.94 1.77
CA ALA A 274 -0.55 -2.97 2.37
C ALA A 274 -2.00 -2.65 2.09
N HIS A 275 -2.86 -3.69 2.08
CA HIS A 275 -4.31 -3.56 2.02
C HIS A 275 -4.91 -3.75 3.40
#